data_bc1ab15cce5535dba7b84e21f710b21f
#
_entry.id   bc1ab15cce5535dba7b84e21f710b21f
#
_cell.length_a   1.000
_cell.length_b   1.000
_cell.length_c   1.000
_cell.angle_alpha   90.00
_cell.angle_beta   90.00
_cell.angle_gamma   90.00
#
_symmetry.space_group_name_H-M   'P 1'
#
loop_
_entity.id
_entity.type
_entity.pdbx_description
1 polymer ?
#
loop_
_entity_poly.entity_id
_entity_poly.type
_entity_poly.pdbx_seq_one_letter_code
_entity_poly.pdbx_strand_id
1 'polypeptide(L)'
;DLLSDKRMFRIIQGDVGSGKTIVSLLSILNVIKSGYQCALMSPTEILAKQHFTLIKKIFKNENFDIEFLTGKTEYKLRKIILTNLTSGKIKLLIGTHALFQRKINFQKLGLVVIDEQHKFGVKQRSDLAKKGGKECDVLLMSATPIPRTMMMSLYGDMDISKITEKPAKRKKIITLSKPEKKINELWPFIKKQILDNNQVFWVCPLIEESKFLDYSSAKKKFEIIDKKFPKKVGLIHGALKNEEKDEILKKFLLRKISILVTTTVIEVGIDFPNANLIIIENANKFGLAQLHQLRGRVGRGDKQGTCILLFKEGLSKNAIKRIKVLKVSNDGFFIANEDL
;
A
#
# COMPACT_ATOMS: atom_id res chain seq x y z
N ASP A 1 6.66 13.37 -21.38
CA ASP A 1 5.45 14.11 -21.01
C ASP A 1 5.79 15.42 -20.27
N LEU A 2 6.61 15.40 -19.22
CA LEU A 2 6.97 16.60 -18.42
C LEU A 2 7.60 17.76 -19.25
N LEU A 3 8.02 17.51 -20.48
CA LEU A 3 8.58 18.50 -21.40
C LEU A 3 7.60 18.86 -22.54
N SER A 4 6.40 18.29 -22.53
CA SER A 4 5.40 18.57 -23.56
C SER A 4 4.50 19.75 -23.18
N ASP A 5 3.96 20.43 -24.18
CA ASP A 5 2.98 21.51 -23.97
C ASP A 5 1.60 20.99 -23.49
N LYS A 6 1.43 19.68 -23.46
CA LYS A 6 0.19 19.04 -22.98
C LYS A 6 0.36 18.60 -21.54
N ARG A 7 -0.65 18.87 -20.72
CA ARG A 7 -0.73 18.39 -19.37
C ARG A 7 -0.59 16.86 -19.32
N MET A 8 0.35 16.36 -18.54
CA MET A 8 0.49 14.93 -18.28
C MET A 8 -0.62 14.46 -17.34
N PHE A 9 -1.35 13.43 -17.74
CA PHE A 9 -2.23 12.66 -16.87
C PHE A 9 -1.91 11.17 -17.05
N ARG A 10 -1.02 10.67 -16.18
CA ARG A 10 -0.39 9.35 -16.36
C ARG A 10 -0.51 8.47 -15.12
N ILE A 11 -0.71 7.17 -15.33
CA ILE A 11 -0.60 6.16 -14.28
C ILE A 11 0.62 5.27 -14.51
N ILE A 12 1.39 5.05 -13.45
CA ILE A 12 2.43 4.03 -13.39
C ILE A 12 1.86 2.80 -12.69
N GLN A 13 1.76 1.71 -13.43
CA GLN A 13 1.36 0.39 -12.92
C GLN A 13 2.58 -0.50 -12.77
N GLY A 14 2.60 -1.29 -11.70
CA GLY A 14 3.64 -2.28 -11.50
C GLY A 14 3.46 -2.99 -10.16
N ASP A 15 3.95 -4.20 -10.08
CA ASP A 15 3.91 -4.99 -8.85
C ASP A 15 4.45 -4.21 -7.64
N VAL A 16 4.09 -4.66 -6.45
CA VAL A 16 4.66 -4.13 -5.22
C VAL A 16 6.18 -4.28 -5.25
N GLY A 17 6.91 -3.17 -5.06
CA GLY A 17 8.37 -3.15 -5.10
C GLY A 17 9.00 -3.14 -6.50
N SER A 18 8.25 -2.84 -7.56
CA SER A 18 8.75 -2.71 -8.94
C SER A 18 9.55 -1.41 -9.20
N GLY A 19 9.62 -0.49 -8.25
CA GLY A 19 10.34 0.78 -8.42
C GLY A 19 9.48 1.99 -8.74
N LYS A 20 8.14 1.90 -8.70
CA LYS A 20 7.23 3.05 -8.94
C LYS A 20 7.62 4.31 -8.19
N THR A 21 7.97 4.16 -6.91
CA THR A 21 8.40 5.28 -6.06
C THR A 21 9.64 5.97 -6.60
N ILE A 22 10.64 5.23 -7.08
CA ILE A 22 11.87 5.84 -7.64
C ILE A 22 11.55 6.63 -8.91
N VAL A 23 10.71 6.11 -9.79
CA VAL A 23 10.29 6.84 -11.00
C VAL A 23 9.57 8.14 -10.61
N SER A 24 8.67 8.09 -9.62
CA SER A 24 7.98 9.30 -9.15
C SER A 24 8.94 10.31 -8.51
N LEU A 25 9.98 9.86 -7.78
CA LEU A 25 10.98 10.74 -7.20
C LEU A 25 11.85 11.44 -8.24
N LEU A 26 12.23 10.75 -9.30
CA LEU A 26 12.95 11.35 -10.43
C LEU A 26 12.10 12.41 -11.14
N SER A 27 10.79 12.12 -11.32
CA SER A 27 9.85 13.10 -11.88
C SER A 27 9.71 14.33 -10.97
N ILE A 28 9.56 14.13 -9.65
CA ILE A 28 9.51 15.21 -8.67
C ILE A 28 10.76 16.07 -8.73
N LEU A 29 11.95 15.44 -8.77
CA LEU A 29 13.22 16.16 -8.80
C LEU A 29 13.33 17.03 -10.05
N ASN A 30 12.97 16.51 -11.22
CA ASN A 30 12.99 17.27 -12.48
C ASN A 30 12.08 18.51 -12.41
N VAL A 31 10.85 18.33 -11.90
CA VAL A 31 9.88 19.44 -11.77
C VAL A 31 10.35 20.50 -10.78
N ILE A 32 10.96 20.09 -9.67
CA ILE A 32 11.53 21.02 -8.69
C ILE A 32 12.71 21.79 -9.28
N LYS A 33 13.61 21.12 -10.02
CA LYS A 33 14.74 21.78 -10.71
C LYS A 33 14.29 22.76 -11.79
N SER A 34 13.09 22.58 -12.36
CA SER A 34 12.43 23.53 -13.25
C SER A 34 11.73 24.69 -12.54
N GLY A 35 11.90 24.83 -11.21
CA GLY A 35 11.39 25.93 -10.40
C GLY A 35 9.98 25.75 -9.86
N TYR A 36 9.32 24.64 -10.10
CA TYR A 36 7.95 24.35 -9.62
C TYR A 36 7.95 23.68 -8.23
N GLN A 37 6.77 23.60 -7.65
CA GLN A 37 6.49 22.84 -6.45
C GLN A 37 5.80 21.52 -6.78
N CYS A 38 5.97 20.53 -5.90
CA CYS A 38 5.35 19.22 -6.04
C CYS A 38 4.54 18.84 -4.79
N ALA A 39 3.49 18.05 -4.99
CA ALA A 39 2.73 17.41 -3.93
C ALA A 39 2.79 15.88 -4.08
N LEU A 40 3.10 15.17 -2.99
CA LEU A 40 3.01 13.70 -2.96
C LEU A 40 1.98 13.28 -1.91
N MET A 41 0.97 12.58 -2.37
CA MET A 41 -0.14 12.16 -1.53
C MET A 41 -0.17 10.65 -1.37
N SER A 42 -0.38 10.22 -0.13
CA SER A 42 -0.55 8.81 0.26
C SER A 42 -1.84 8.60 1.05
N PRO A 43 -2.45 7.41 1.01
CA PRO A 43 -3.74 7.16 1.65
C PRO A 43 -3.69 7.18 3.18
N THR A 44 -2.54 6.88 3.79
CA THR A 44 -2.39 6.80 5.24
C THR A 44 -1.21 7.60 5.74
N GLU A 45 -1.26 8.01 7.03
CA GLU A 45 -0.17 8.76 7.65
C GLU A 45 1.13 7.95 7.73
N ILE A 46 1.02 6.65 7.99
CA ILE A 46 2.20 5.77 8.08
C ILE A 46 2.91 5.71 6.73
N LEU A 47 2.18 5.50 5.65
CA LEU A 47 2.76 5.46 4.30
C LEU A 47 3.35 6.82 3.90
N ALA A 48 2.62 7.90 4.15
CA ALA A 48 3.12 9.26 3.90
C ALA A 48 4.40 9.53 4.70
N LYS A 49 4.49 9.07 5.95
CA LYS A 49 5.68 9.19 6.79
C LYS A 49 6.85 8.33 6.28
N GLN A 50 6.58 7.15 5.76
CA GLN A 50 7.60 6.31 5.12
C GLN A 50 8.18 7.00 3.89
N HIS A 51 7.33 7.55 3.02
CA HIS A 51 7.77 8.36 1.88
C HIS A 51 8.60 9.55 2.31
N PHE A 52 8.12 10.32 3.30
CA PHE A 52 8.83 11.48 3.80
C PHE A 52 10.23 11.14 4.32
N THR A 53 10.35 10.09 5.12
CA THR A 53 11.64 9.64 5.66
C THR A 53 12.59 9.17 4.56
N LEU A 54 12.09 8.39 3.59
CA LEU A 54 12.87 7.93 2.45
C LEU A 54 13.35 9.08 1.58
N ILE A 55 12.45 10.01 1.26
CA ILE A 55 12.71 11.14 0.37
C ILE A 55 13.71 12.11 1.01
N LYS A 56 13.56 12.43 2.29
CA LYS A 56 14.57 13.22 3.02
C LYS A 56 15.96 12.58 3.01
N LYS A 57 16.02 11.25 3.07
CA LYS A 57 17.30 10.53 2.99
C LYS A 57 17.91 10.60 1.59
N ILE A 58 17.08 10.43 0.54
CA ILE A 58 17.54 10.45 -0.86
C ILE A 58 17.97 11.86 -1.26
N PHE A 59 17.18 12.87 -0.91
CA PHE A 59 17.42 14.27 -1.29
C PHE A 59 18.20 15.06 -0.22
N LYS A 60 18.94 14.38 0.64
CA LYS A 60 19.69 15.03 1.74
C LYS A 60 20.66 16.12 1.26
N ASN A 61 21.22 15.96 0.07
CA ASN A 61 22.20 16.89 -0.51
C ASN A 61 21.58 17.91 -1.47
N GLU A 62 20.26 17.88 -1.66
CA GLU A 62 19.57 18.84 -2.51
C GLU A 62 19.16 20.07 -1.69
N ASN A 63 19.25 21.25 -2.31
CA ASN A 63 19.00 22.55 -1.68
C ASN A 63 17.54 22.98 -1.84
N PHE A 64 16.58 22.21 -1.27
CA PHE A 64 15.17 22.60 -1.21
C PHE A 64 14.46 22.00 0.00
N ASP A 65 13.42 22.70 0.47
CA ASP A 65 12.66 22.27 1.64
C ASP A 65 11.59 21.21 1.27
N ILE A 66 11.57 20.14 2.10
CA ILE A 66 10.58 19.07 2.05
C ILE A 66 9.82 19.05 3.37
N GLU A 67 8.49 19.15 3.31
CA GLU A 67 7.65 19.16 4.50
C GLU A 67 6.56 18.09 4.49
N PHE A 68 6.08 17.79 5.69
CA PHE A 68 5.09 16.74 5.95
C PHE A 68 3.84 17.34 6.58
N LEU A 69 2.67 17.09 5.98
CA LEU A 69 1.40 17.63 6.44
C LEU A 69 0.30 16.57 6.50
N THR A 70 -0.30 16.41 7.68
CA THR A 70 -1.46 15.54 7.91
C THR A 70 -2.57 16.26 8.67
N GLY A 71 -3.68 15.57 8.88
CA GLY A 71 -4.77 16.08 9.71
C GLY A 71 -4.37 16.33 11.17
N LYS A 72 -3.33 15.63 11.66
CA LYS A 72 -2.83 15.72 13.05
C LYS A 72 -1.71 16.74 13.25
N THR A 73 -1.27 17.42 12.19
CA THR A 73 -0.23 18.45 12.32
C THR A 73 -0.70 19.60 13.22
N GLU A 74 0.09 19.90 14.25
CA GLU A 74 -0.21 20.98 15.21
C GLU A 74 -0.45 22.31 14.52
N TYR A 75 -1.37 23.11 15.07
CA TYR A 75 -1.80 24.37 14.46
C TYR A 75 -0.64 25.35 14.19
N LYS A 76 0.27 25.51 15.13
CA LYS A 76 1.45 26.41 14.99
C LYS A 76 2.35 25.96 13.83
N LEU A 77 2.71 24.68 13.80
CA LEU A 77 3.54 24.09 12.74
C LEU A 77 2.82 24.16 11.39
N ARG A 78 1.52 23.86 11.37
CA ARG A 78 0.70 23.96 10.17
C ARG A 78 0.72 25.36 9.57
N LYS A 79 0.59 26.41 10.39
CA LYS A 79 0.66 27.82 9.94
C LYS A 79 2.00 28.12 9.28
N ILE A 80 3.11 27.69 9.87
CA ILE A 80 4.47 27.86 9.32
C ILE A 80 4.60 27.15 7.98
N ILE A 81 4.14 25.88 7.89
CA ILE A 81 4.18 25.10 6.64
C ILE A 81 3.38 25.81 5.55
N LEU A 82 2.16 26.28 5.83
CA LEU A 82 1.32 26.97 4.85
C LEU A 82 1.95 28.28 4.37
N THR A 83 2.55 29.10 5.24
CA THR A 83 3.26 30.30 4.86
C THR A 83 4.46 30.00 3.96
N ASN A 84 5.29 29.01 4.33
CA ASN A 84 6.46 28.62 3.54
C ASN A 84 6.06 27.95 2.19
N LEU A 85 4.91 27.31 2.13
CA LEU A 85 4.39 26.73 0.91
C LEU A 85 3.93 27.84 -0.07
N THR A 86 3.20 28.82 0.44
CA THR A 86 2.70 29.96 -0.36
C THR A 86 3.83 30.87 -0.84
N SER A 87 4.91 31.01 -0.06
CA SER A 87 6.12 31.75 -0.47
C SER A 87 7.01 30.97 -1.44
N GLY A 88 6.72 29.71 -1.73
CA GLY A 88 7.52 28.86 -2.62
C GLY A 88 8.82 28.31 -2.00
N LYS A 89 9.07 28.52 -0.70
CA LYS A 89 10.21 27.97 0.02
C LYS A 89 10.15 26.45 0.08
N ILE A 90 8.98 25.88 0.42
CA ILE A 90 8.75 24.44 0.38
C ILE A 90 8.55 24.01 -1.07
N LYS A 91 9.41 23.14 -1.57
CA LYS A 91 9.33 22.61 -2.95
C LYS A 91 8.58 21.29 -3.03
N LEU A 92 8.60 20.48 -1.97
CA LEU A 92 7.85 19.23 -1.91
C LEU A 92 7.02 19.15 -0.64
N LEU A 93 5.71 19.02 -0.79
CA LEU A 93 4.80 18.76 0.31
C LEU A 93 4.30 17.32 0.25
N ILE A 94 4.54 16.55 1.31
CA ILE A 94 4.12 15.15 1.43
C ILE A 94 3.02 15.05 2.48
N GLY A 95 1.96 14.30 2.21
CA GLY A 95 0.88 14.16 3.19
C GLY A 95 -0.22 13.20 2.77
N THR A 96 -1.33 13.32 3.47
CA THR A 96 -2.54 12.53 3.24
C THR A 96 -3.63 13.38 2.57
N HIS A 97 -4.88 12.97 2.67
CA HIS A 97 -6.05 13.74 2.21
C HIS A 97 -6.10 15.19 2.73
N ALA A 98 -5.32 15.52 3.77
CA ALA A 98 -5.18 16.89 4.25
C ALA A 98 -4.73 17.86 3.14
N LEU A 99 -3.99 17.38 2.12
CA LEU A 99 -3.52 18.19 0.98
C LEU A 99 -4.66 18.73 0.09
N PHE A 100 -5.86 18.13 0.13
CA PHE A 100 -7.04 18.61 -0.61
C PHE A 100 -7.70 19.84 0.02
N GLN A 101 -7.41 20.16 1.27
CA GLN A 101 -8.10 21.24 1.98
C GLN A 101 -7.92 22.58 1.26
N ARG A 102 -9.01 23.37 1.15
CA ARG A 102 -9.03 24.66 0.43
C ARG A 102 -7.96 25.65 0.90
N LYS A 103 -7.59 25.61 2.17
CA LYS A 103 -6.59 26.49 2.78
C LYS A 103 -5.13 26.19 2.37
N ILE A 104 -4.88 25.10 1.64
CA ILE A 104 -3.54 24.75 1.15
C ILE A 104 -3.35 25.34 -0.23
N ASN A 105 -2.51 26.37 -0.33
CA ASN A 105 -2.19 27.05 -1.57
C ASN A 105 -0.69 26.93 -1.85
N PHE A 106 -0.37 26.53 -3.07
CA PHE A 106 1.00 26.50 -3.59
C PHE A 106 1.27 27.80 -4.34
N GLN A 107 2.51 28.24 -4.36
CA GLN A 107 2.92 29.38 -5.23
C GLN A 107 2.91 28.97 -6.69
N LYS A 108 3.50 27.82 -7.02
CA LYS A 108 3.62 27.30 -8.40
C LYS A 108 3.65 25.78 -8.43
N LEU A 109 2.49 25.14 -8.26
CA LEU A 109 2.36 23.68 -8.27
C LEU A 109 2.46 23.15 -9.70
N GLY A 110 3.50 22.34 -10.00
CA GLY A 110 3.71 21.74 -11.33
C GLY A 110 3.38 20.25 -11.39
N LEU A 111 3.53 19.50 -10.27
CA LEU A 111 3.29 18.05 -10.28
C LEU A 111 2.57 17.58 -9.02
N VAL A 112 1.56 16.76 -9.22
CA VAL A 112 0.88 16.01 -8.17
C VAL A 112 1.13 14.54 -8.37
N VAL A 113 1.72 13.90 -7.37
CA VAL A 113 1.90 12.43 -7.32
C VAL A 113 0.91 11.84 -6.32
N ILE A 114 0.16 10.82 -6.72
CA ILE A 114 -0.82 10.13 -5.88
C ILE A 114 -0.47 8.66 -5.82
N ASP A 115 -0.10 8.20 -4.63
CA ASP A 115 0.19 6.79 -4.39
C ASP A 115 -1.08 6.02 -4.03
N GLU A 116 -1.17 4.75 -4.48
CA GLU A 116 -2.28 3.83 -4.25
C GLU A 116 -3.64 4.48 -4.59
N GLN A 117 -3.74 4.98 -5.79
CA GLN A 117 -4.86 5.79 -6.30
C GLN A 117 -6.26 5.22 -6.03
N HIS A 118 -6.41 3.88 -5.98
CA HIS A 118 -7.70 3.22 -5.75
C HIS A 118 -8.32 3.54 -4.37
N LYS A 119 -7.53 4.09 -3.44
CA LYS A 119 -7.99 4.56 -2.13
C LYS A 119 -8.62 5.95 -2.16
N PHE A 120 -8.54 6.66 -3.29
CA PHE A 120 -9.03 8.02 -3.43
C PHE A 120 -10.16 8.12 -4.45
N GLY A 121 -11.20 8.88 -4.14
CA GLY A 121 -12.28 9.17 -5.08
C GLY A 121 -11.81 10.03 -6.26
N VAL A 122 -12.49 9.92 -7.41
CA VAL A 122 -12.19 10.70 -8.62
C VAL A 122 -12.19 12.19 -8.34
N LYS A 123 -13.19 12.70 -7.59
CA LYS A 123 -13.32 14.11 -7.20
C LYS A 123 -12.10 14.61 -6.42
N GLN A 124 -11.61 13.84 -5.45
CA GLN A 124 -10.46 14.23 -4.61
C GLN A 124 -9.19 14.41 -5.45
N ARG A 125 -8.95 13.52 -6.40
CA ARG A 125 -7.80 13.61 -7.32
C ARG A 125 -7.87 14.84 -8.21
N SER A 126 -9.06 15.11 -8.77
CA SER A 126 -9.31 16.29 -9.58
C SER A 126 -9.13 17.59 -8.78
N ASP A 127 -9.59 17.63 -7.54
CA ASP A 127 -9.51 18.84 -6.70
C ASP A 127 -8.05 19.20 -6.34
N LEU A 128 -7.16 18.21 -6.15
CA LEU A 128 -5.75 18.49 -5.91
C LEU A 128 -5.06 19.00 -7.19
N ALA A 129 -5.34 18.37 -8.30
CA ALA A 129 -4.78 18.80 -9.59
C ALA A 129 -5.21 20.21 -9.98
N LYS A 130 -6.46 20.61 -9.68
CA LYS A 130 -6.97 21.98 -9.91
C LYS A 130 -6.21 23.07 -9.16
N LYS A 131 -5.56 22.74 -8.02
CA LYS A 131 -4.75 23.72 -7.26
C LYS A 131 -3.53 24.20 -8.03
N GLY A 132 -3.00 23.40 -8.96
CA GLY A 132 -1.90 23.82 -9.86
C GLY A 132 -2.36 24.49 -11.15
N GLY A 133 -3.68 24.69 -11.33
CA GLY A 133 -4.21 25.27 -12.57
C GLY A 133 -4.31 24.26 -13.72
N LYS A 134 -4.42 24.77 -14.95
CA LYS A 134 -4.57 23.94 -16.15
C LYS A 134 -3.30 23.16 -16.52
N GLU A 135 -2.15 23.62 -16.09
CA GLU A 135 -0.81 23.09 -16.48
C GLU A 135 -0.23 22.10 -15.45
N CYS A 136 -0.93 21.82 -14.36
CA CYS A 136 -0.41 20.92 -13.34
C CYS A 136 -0.48 19.46 -13.78
N ASP A 137 0.66 18.81 -13.86
CA ASP A 137 0.82 17.40 -14.18
C ASP A 137 0.32 16.48 -13.05
N VAL A 138 -0.21 15.33 -13.43
CA VAL A 138 -0.70 14.33 -12.47
C VAL A 138 -0.11 12.96 -12.77
N LEU A 139 0.59 12.42 -11.79
CA LEU A 139 1.17 11.10 -11.81
C LEU A 139 0.50 10.21 -10.77
N LEU A 140 -0.21 9.19 -11.21
CA LEU A 140 -0.83 8.20 -10.36
C LEU A 140 0.07 6.97 -10.23
N MET A 141 0.10 6.35 -9.06
CA MET A 141 0.77 5.06 -8.85
C MET A 141 -0.23 4.01 -8.41
N SER A 142 -0.10 2.80 -8.94
CA SER A 142 -0.91 1.65 -8.53
C SER A 142 -0.08 0.38 -8.47
N ALA A 143 -0.22 -0.35 -7.36
CA ALA A 143 0.33 -1.69 -7.21
C ALA A 143 -0.58 -2.77 -7.82
N THR A 144 -1.82 -2.42 -8.17
CA THR A 144 -2.73 -3.31 -8.88
C THR A 144 -2.65 -3.05 -10.37
N PRO A 145 -2.37 -4.07 -11.17
CA PRO A 145 -2.65 -4.00 -12.59
C PRO A 145 -4.16 -3.86 -12.80
N ILE A 146 -4.57 -2.75 -13.40
CA ILE A 146 -5.97 -2.51 -13.78
C ILE A 146 -6.05 -2.76 -15.28
N PRO A 147 -6.99 -3.58 -15.77
CA PRO A 147 -7.14 -3.83 -17.19
C PRO A 147 -7.36 -2.53 -17.98
N ARG A 148 -6.80 -2.44 -19.19
CA ARG A 148 -6.86 -1.22 -20.00
C ARG A 148 -8.29 -0.77 -20.29
N THR A 149 -9.19 -1.71 -20.56
CA THR A 149 -10.62 -1.45 -20.80
C THR A 149 -11.30 -0.78 -19.62
N MET A 150 -11.04 -1.27 -18.40
CA MET A 150 -11.56 -0.67 -17.17
C MET A 150 -10.94 0.70 -16.91
N MET A 151 -9.67 0.90 -17.26
CA MET A 151 -8.99 2.19 -17.15
C MET A 151 -9.60 3.22 -18.07
N MET A 152 -9.85 2.89 -19.33
CA MET A 152 -10.47 3.80 -20.30
C MET A 152 -11.88 4.22 -19.88
N SER A 153 -12.68 3.31 -19.32
CA SER A 153 -14.03 3.63 -18.83
C SER A 153 -14.03 4.48 -17.56
N LEU A 154 -13.01 4.37 -16.70
CA LEU A 154 -12.94 5.08 -15.42
C LEU A 154 -12.21 6.42 -15.52
N TYR A 155 -11.26 6.58 -16.44
CA TYR A 155 -10.30 7.69 -16.45
C TYR A 155 -10.15 8.41 -17.80
N GLY A 156 -10.84 7.95 -18.85
CA GLY A 156 -10.75 8.57 -20.18
C GLY A 156 -9.33 8.51 -20.76
N ASP A 157 -8.82 9.66 -21.20
CA ASP A 157 -7.54 9.81 -21.93
C ASP A 157 -6.28 9.73 -21.05
N MET A 158 -6.26 8.85 -20.03
CA MET A 158 -5.10 8.70 -19.17
C MET A 158 -4.05 7.78 -19.80
N ASP A 159 -2.82 8.26 -19.87
CA ASP A 159 -1.67 7.48 -20.30
C ASP A 159 -1.26 6.43 -19.29
N ILE A 160 -0.81 5.26 -19.77
CA ILE A 160 -0.41 4.14 -18.93
C ILE A 160 1.05 3.76 -19.18
N SER A 161 1.84 3.76 -18.11
CA SER A 161 3.19 3.16 -18.10
C SER A 161 3.20 1.93 -17.21
N LYS A 162 3.78 0.83 -17.71
CA LYS A 162 3.89 -0.44 -16.97
C LYS A 162 5.35 -0.70 -16.61
N ILE A 163 5.60 -0.99 -15.33
CA ILE A 163 6.88 -1.50 -14.86
C ILE A 163 6.71 -3.01 -14.67
N THR A 164 7.22 -3.79 -15.62
CA THR A 164 7.11 -5.25 -15.65
C THR A 164 8.27 -5.94 -14.94
N GLU A 165 9.42 -5.29 -14.86
CA GLU A 165 10.61 -5.83 -14.23
C GLU A 165 10.53 -5.75 -12.70
N LYS A 166 11.12 -6.75 -12.06
CA LYS A 166 11.29 -6.80 -10.61
C LYS A 166 12.77 -6.62 -10.27
N PRO A 167 13.10 -5.97 -9.13
CA PRO A 167 14.50 -5.88 -8.69
C PRO A 167 15.15 -7.27 -8.62
N ALA A 168 16.32 -7.43 -9.20
CA ALA A 168 17.01 -8.71 -9.37
C ALA A 168 17.25 -9.47 -8.04
N LYS A 169 17.36 -8.75 -6.91
CA LYS A 169 17.58 -9.33 -5.57
C LYS A 169 16.30 -9.86 -4.90
N ARG A 170 15.11 -9.61 -5.46
CA ARG A 170 13.86 -10.03 -4.81
C ARG A 170 13.62 -11.51 -5.01
N LYS A 171 13.60 -12.26 -3.91
CA LYS A 171 13.30 -13.70 -3.93
C LYS A 171 11.83 -13.93 -4.28
N LYS A 172 11.55 -14.99 -5.06
CA LYS A 172 10.18 -15.39 -5.37
C LYS A 172 9.46 -15.83 -4.09
N ILE A 173 8.23 -15.39 -3.90
CA ILE A 173 7.41 -15.80 -2.77
C ILE A 173 6.92 -17.23 -3.00
N ILE A 174 7.16 -18.10 -2.02
CA ILE A 174 6.65 -19.49 -2.03
C ILE A 174 5.18 -19.42 -1.67
N THR A 175 4.32 -19.93 -2.56
CA THR A 175 2.88 -20.01 -2.32
C THR A 175 2.46 -21.45 -2.09
N LEU A 176 1.94 -21.74 -0.90
CA LEU A 176 1.44 -23.04 -0.49
C LEU A 176 -0.07 -22.97 -0.27
N SER A 177 -0.75 -24.09 -0.47
CA SER A 177 -2.18 -24.21 -0.14
C SER A 177 -2.39 -25.40 0.78
N LYS A 178 -3.20 -25.22 1.83
CA LYS A 178 -3.52 -26.29 2.82
C LYS A 178 -5.01 -26.26 3.18
N PRO A 179 -5.63 -27.42 3.41
CA PRO A 179 -6.96 -27.48 4.01
C PRO A 179 -6.97 -26.84 5.40
N GLU A 180 -8.03 -26.12 5.76
CA GLU A 180 -8.16 -25.46 7.06
C GLU A 180 -8.09 -26.47 8.23
N LYS A 181 -8.56 -27.68 8.02
CA LYS A 181 -8.45 -28.80 9.02
C LYS A 181 -7.00 -29.07 9.46
N LYS A 182 -6.02 -28.74 8.61
CA LYS A 182 -4.59 -28.94 8.88
C LYS A 182 -3.91 -27.72 9.52
N ILE A 183 -4.67 -26.78 10.05
CA ILE A 183 -4.15 -25.57 10.69
C ILE A 183 -3.19 -25.87 11.84
N ASN A 184 -3.42 -26.94 12.56
CA ASN A 184 -2.57 -27.35 13.69
C ASN A 184 -1.13 -27.69 13.28
N GLU A 185 -0.91 -28.13 12.04
CA GLU A 185 0.41 -28.39 11.50
C GLU A 185 1.24 -27.11 11.28
N LEU A 186 0.58 -25.94 11.28
CA LEU A 186 1.24 -24.65 11.05
C LEU A 186 1.87 -24.06 12.31
N TRP A 187 1.41 -24.44 13.51
CA TRP A 187 1.89 -23.81 14.74
C TRP A 187 3.40 -23.97 14.98
N PRO A 188 4.00 -25.16 14.77
CA PRO A 188 5.46 -25.29 14.88
C PRO A 188 6.21 -24.42 13.87
N PHE A 189 5.69 -24.31 12.65
CA PHE A 189 6.29 -23.48 11.60
C PHE A 189 6.21 -21.99 11.97
N ILE A 190 5.06 -21.52 12.46
CA ILE A 190 4.88 -20.13 12.93
C ILE A 190 5.84 -19.83 14.09
N LYS A 191 5.94 -20.76 15.07
CA LYS A 191 6.87 -20.63 16.20
C LYS A 191 8.32 -20.47 15.71
N LYS A 192 8.74 -21.27 14.74
CA LYS A 192 10.06 -21.18 14.12
C LYS A 192 10.25 -19.80 13.46
N GLN A 193 9.27 -19.32 12.68
CA GLN A 193 9.35 -17.99 12.04
C GLN A 193 9.57 -16.88 13.08
N ILE A 194 8.85 -16.92 14.20
CA ILE A 194 8.98 -15.93 15.28
C ILE A 194 10.35 -16.02 15.96
N LEU A 195 10.86 -17.21 16.20
CA LEU A 195 12.21 -17.43 16.75
C LEU A 195 13.30 -16.91 15.82
N ASP A 196 13.11 -17.04 14.52
CA ASP A 196 14.00 -16.50 13.48
C ASP A 196 13.84 -14.97 13.27
N ASN A 197 13.15 -14.29 14.20
CA ASN A 197 12.84 -12.84 14.14
C ASN A 197 12.03 -12.42 12.91
N ASN A 198 11.25 -13.33 12.33
CA ASN A 198 10.30 -13.00 11.28
C ASN A 198 8.95 -12.61 11.87
N GLN A 199 8.20 -11.81 11.11
CA GLN A 199 6.85 -11.40 11.45
C GLN A 199 5.83 -12.09 10.55
N VAL A 200 4.64 -12.29 11.08
CA VAL A 200 3.57 -13.08 10.46
C VAL A 200 2.32 -12.22 10.30
N PHE A 201 1.76 -12.22 9.10
CA PHE A 201 0.41 -11.74 8.86
C PHE A 201 -0.57 -12.90 8.88
N TRP A 202 -1.67 -12.71 9.59
CA TRP A 202 -2.79 -13.61 9.59
C TRP A 202 -4.03 -12.89 9.10
N VAL A 203 -4.47 -13.21 7.90
CA VAL A 203 -5.58 -12.53 7.21
C VAL A 203 -6.84 -13.38 7.33
N CYS A 204 -7.88 -12.82 7.95
CA CYS A 204 -9.22 -13.39 8.02
C CYS A 204 -10.08 -12.79 6.90
N PRO A 205 -10.97 -13.56 6.24
CA PRO A 205 -11.86 -13.02 5.24
C PRO A 205 -12.87 -12.06 5.85
N LEU A 206 -13.35 -11.10 5.04
CA LEU A 206 -14.58 -10.37 5.35
C LEU A 206 -15.77 -11.31 5.16
N ILE A 207 -16.73 -11.21 6.05
CA ILE A 207 -18.04 -11.86 5.94
C ILE A 207 -19.01 -10.79 5.46
N GLU A 208 -19.48 -10.89 4.22
CA GLU A 208 -20.25 -9.85 3.51
C GLU A 208 -21.53 -9.39 4.25
N GLU A 209 -22.01 -10.16 5.22
CA GLU A 209 -23.32 -9.92 5.86
C GLU A 209 -23.31 -8.86 6.97
N SER A 210 -22.19 -8.57 7.62
CA SER A 210 -22.07 -7.41 8.54
C SER A 210 -20.64 -7.16 9.05
N LYS A 211 -20.30 -5.88 9.27
CA LYS A 211 -19.04 -5.47 9.94
C LYS A 211 -18.87 -6.08 11.34
N PHE A 212 -19.99 -6.43 11.99
CA PHE A 212 -20.00 -7.05 13.32
C PHE A 212 -19.56 -8.51 13.28
N LEU A 213 -19.97 -9.28 12.27
CA LEU A 213 -19.57 -10.67 12.07
C LEU A 213 -18.10 -10.78 11.69
N ASP A 214 -17.59 -9.86 10.89
CA ASP A 214 -16.17 -9.75 10.54
C ASP A 214 -15.30 -9.57 11.79
N TYR A 215 -15.70 -8.64 12.66
CA TYR A 215 -15.03 -8.39 13.92
C TYR A 215 -15.02 -9.63 14.82
N SER A 216 -16.17 -10.29 14.98
CA SER A 216 -16.31 -11.47 15.86
C SER A 216 -15.43 -12.63 15.37
N SER A 217 -15.32 -12.86 14.07
CA SER A 217 -14.49 -13.89 13.47
C SER A 217 -13.00 -13.62 13.70
N ALA A 218 -12.54 -12.40 13.42
CA ALA A 218 -11.15 -12.03 13.63
C ALA A 218 -10.76 -11.99 15.11
N LYS A 219 -11.68 -11.55 15.98
CA LYS A 219 -11.47 -11.56 17.44
C LYS A 219 -11.30 -12.96 17.97
N LYS A 220 -12.18 -13.91 17.59
CA LYS A 220 -12.03 -15.33 17.96
C LYS A 220 -10.69 -15.88 17.50
N LYS A 221 -10.27 -15.56 16.28
CA LYS A 221 -8.96 -16.01 15.78
C LYS A 221 -7.81 -15.38 16.56
N PHE A 222 -7.89 -14.09 16.85
CA PHE A 222 -6.92 -13.40 17.69
C PHE A 222 -6.78 -14.07 19.04
N GLU A 223 -7.88 -14.38 19.73
CA GLU A 223 -7.87 -15.05 21.04
C GLU A 223 -7.20 -16.44 20.99
N ILE A 224 -7.46 -17.21 19.92
CA ILE A 224 -6.83 -18.54 19.72
C ILE A 224 -5.32 -18.37 19.52
N ILE A 225 -4.89 -17.38 18.74
CA ILE A 225 -3.48 -17.17 18.44
C ILE A 225 -2.76 -16.57 19.65
N ASP A 226 -3.39 -15.63 20.38
CA ASP A 226 -2.79 -15.00 21.56
C ASP A 226 -2.58 -15.99 22.71
N LYS A 227 -3.50 -16.97 22.90
CA LYS A 227 -3.28 -18.09 23.83
C LYS A 227 -2.02 -18.90 23.49
N LYS A 228 -1.65 -19.03 22.22
CA LYS A 228 -0.46 -19.77 21.77
C LYS A 228 0.82 -18.93 21.76
N PHE A 229 0.69 -17.62 21.57
CA PHE A 229 1.78 -16.66 21.47
C PHE A 229 1.50 -15.41 22.33
N PRO A 230 1.45 -15.54 23.66
CA PRO A 230 1.03 -14.47 24.55
C PRO A 230 1.86 -13.18 24.35
N LYS A 231 1.18 -12.03 24.32
CA LYS A 231 1.79 -10.69 24.14
C LYS A 231 2.54 -10.48 22.80
N LYS A 232 2.43 -11.42 21.86
CA LYS A 232 3.08 -11.33 20.54
C LYS A 232 2.10 -11.00 19.40
N VAL A 233 0.82 -10.87 19.70
CA VAL A 233 -0.26 -10.75 18.70
C VAL A 233 -0.89 -9.38 18.75
N GLY A 234 -1.16 -8.78 17.59
CA GLY A 234 -1.99 -7.60 17.42
C GLY A 234 -3.19 -7.90 16.55
N LEU A 235 -4.29 -7.18 16.74
CA LEU A 235 -5.51 -7.31 15.94
C LEU A 235 -5.84 -5.98 15.27
N ILE A 236 -6.04 -6.01 13.94
CA ILE A 236 -6.55 -4.88 13.16
C ILE A 236 -7.82 -5.29 12.43
N HIS A 237 -8.87 -4.49 12.56
CA HIS A 237 -10.15 -4.70 11.86
C HIS A 237 -10.79 -3.36 11.44
N GLY A 238 -11.80 -3.45 10.58
CA GLY A 238 -12.43 -2.27 9.98
C GLY A 238 -13.05 -1.27 10.97
N ALA A 239 -13.55 -1.75 12.11
CA ALA A 239 -14.21 -0.91 13.12
C ALA A 239 -13.24 -0.14 14.03
N LEU A 240 -11.93 -0.43 14.03
CA LEU A 240 -10.94 0.33 14.79
C LEU A 240 -10.81 1.75 14.25
N LYS A 241 -10.62 2.72 15.16
CA LYS A 241 -10.24 4.09 14.80
C LYS A 241 -8.84 4.11 14.16
N ASN A 242 -8.61 5.08 13.30
CA ASN A 242 -7.32 5.18 12.59
C ASN A 242 -6.13 5.29 13.55
N GLU A 243 -6.31 5.95 14.70
CA GLU A 243 -5.27 6.10 15.72
C GLU A 243 -4.89 4.76 16.35
N GLU A 244 -5.87 3.92 16.66
CA GLU A 244 -5.65 2.58 17.21
C GLU A 244 -4.94 1.67 16.20
N LYS A 245 -5.35 1.75 14.93
CA LYS A 245 -4.68 1.03 13.83
C LYS A 245 -3.22 1.45 13.71
N ASP A 246 -2.96 2.76 13.72
CA ASP A 246 -1.61 3.33 13.62
C ASP A 246 -0.73 2.89 14.80
N GLU A 247 -1.27 2.82 16.00
CA GLU A 247 -0.53 2.35 17.17
C GLU A 247 -0.14 0.87 17.06
N ILE A 248 -1.08 0.02 16.65
CA ILE A 248 -0.81 -1.42 16.46
C ILE A 248 0.22 -1.62 15.34
N LEU A 249 0.09 -0.91 14.21
CA LEU A 249 1.04 -0.97 13.11
C LEU A 249 2.43 -0.51 13.53
N LYS A 250 2.53 0.54 14.36
CA LYS A 250 3.81 0.98 14.95
C LYS A 250 4.42 -0.08 15.85
N LYS A 251 3.61 -0.74 16.72
CA LYS A 251 4.08 -1.86 17.55
C LYS A 251 4.60 -3.01 16.69
N PHE A 252 3.95 -3.30 15.57
CA PHE A 252 4.38 -4.33 14.62
C PHE A 252 5.68 -3.90 13.92
N LEU A 253 5.77 -2.70 13.37
CA LEU A 253 7.00 -2.18 12.75
C LEU A 253 8.20 -2.19 13.72
N LEU A 254 7.98 -1.85 15.00
CA LEU A 254 9.00 -1.87 16.06
C LEU A 254 9.27 -3.28 16.61
N ARG A 255 8.69 -4.34 16.03
CA ARG A 255 8.82 -5.74 16.46
C ARG A 255 8.36 -6.03 17.90
N LYS A 256 7.56 -5.14 18.50
CA LYS A 256 6.94 -5.38 19.82
C LYS A 256 5.91 -6.50 19.76
N ILE A 257 5.26 -6.67 18.61
CA ILE A 257 4.40 -7.80 18.27
C ILE A 257 4.92 -8.51 17.02
N SER A 258 4.75 -9.82 16.96
CA SER A 258 5.29 -10.69 15.90
C SER A 258 4.23 -11.21 14.95
N ILE A 259 2.96 -11.25 15.38
CA ILE A 259 1.82 -11.71 14.58
C ILE A 259 0.80 -10.57 14.50
N LEU A 260 0.34 -10.26 13.29
CA LEU A 260 -0.73 -9.31 13.06
C LEU A 260 -1.93 -10.01 12.44
N VAL A 261 -3.00 -10.12 13.22
CA VAL A 261 -4.30 -10.63 12.76
C VAL A 261 -5.08 -9.46 12.14
N THR A 262 -5.63 -9.66 10.96
CA THR A 262 -6.38 -8.60 10.26
C THR A 262 -7.55 -9.17 9.46
N THR A 263 -8.65 -8.42 9.37
CA THR A 263 -9.83 -8.81 8.58
C THR A 263 -9.72 -8.42 7.12
N THR A 264 -9.06 -7.34 6.81
CA THR A 264 -8.90 -6.84 5.44
C THR A 264 -7.58 -6.16 5.29
N VAL A 265 -7.27 -6.03 4.03
CA VAL A 265 -6.20 -5.21 3.51
C VAL A 265 -5.31 -4.63 4.61
N ILE A 266 -4.30 -5.38 4.97
CA ILE A 266 -3.10 -4.80 5.57
C ILE A 266 -2.83 -3.57 4.72
N GLU A 267 -2.87 -2.39 5.33
CA GLU A 267 -2.93 -1.13 4.61
C GLU A 267 -1.93 -1.10 3.47
N VAL A 268 -2.49 -0.91 2.29
CA VAL A 268 -1.76 -0.99 1.03
C VAL A 268 -0.64 0.05 1.08
N GLY A 269 0.56 -0.34 0.70
CA GLY A 269 1.71 0.56 0.60
C GLY A 269 2.70 0.48 1.76
N ILE A 270 2.29 0.15 2.99
CA ILE A 270 3.23 0.06 4.11
C ILE A 270 4.22 -1.09 3.89
N ASP A 271 5.50 -0.79 4.09
CA ASP A 271 6.58 -1.77 4.01
C ASP A 271 6.89 -2.37 5.38
N PHE A 272 6.87 -3.71 5.43
CA PHE A 272 7.20 -4.51 6.61
C PHE A 272 8.34 -5.47 6.26
N PRO A 273 9.59 -5.04 6.33
CA PRO A 273 10.74 -5.81 5.81
C PRO A 273 10.94 -7.14 6.53
N ASN A 274 10.45 -7.26 7.76
CA ASN A 274 10.56 -8.50 8.55
C ASN A 274 9.34 -9.43 8.41
N ALA A 275 8.30 -9.02 7.68
CA ALA A 275 7.14 -9.87 7.42
C ALA A 275 7.48 -10.87 6.30
N ASN A 276 7.73 -12.11 6.70
CA ASN A 276 8.13 -13.17 5.78
C ASN A 276 7.11 -14.29 5.66
N LEU A 277 6.06 -14.28 6.48
CA LEU A 277 4.96 -15.25 6.40
C LEU A 277 3.62 -14.53 6.36
N ILE A 278 2.78 -14.91 5.41
CA ILE A 278 1.36 -14.53 5.38
C ILE A 278 0.51 -15.79 5.31
N ILE A 279 -0.51 -15.85 6.15
CA ILE A 279 -1.51 -16.92 6.19
C ILE A 279 -2.85 -16.28 5.86
N ILE A 280 -3.52 -16.75 4.83
CA ILE A 280 -4.81 -16.22 4.37
C ILE A 280 -5.87 -17.30 4.57
N GLU A 281 -6.80 -17.06 5.50
CA GLU A 281 -7.92 -17.96 5.76
C GLU A 281 -9.01 -17.83 4.71
N ASN A 282 -9.67 -18.95 4.42
CA ASN A 282 -10.72 -19.02 3.40
C ASN A 282 -10.33 -18.31 2.10
N ALA A 283 -9.13 -18.62 1.59
CA ALA A 283 -8.56 -17.96 0.41
C ALA A 283 -9.48 -17.97 -0.80
N ASN A 284 -10.40 -18.94 -0.88
CA ASN A 284 -11.43 -19.04 -1.91
C ASN A 284 -12.47 -17.89 -1.90
N LYS A 285 -12.57 -17.13 -0.80
CA LYS A 285 -13.47 -15.96 -0.70
C LYS A 285 -12.86 -14.66 -1.22
N PHE A 286 -11.57 -14.65 -1.53
CA PHE A 286 -10.88 -13.50 -2.06
C PHE A 286 -10.81 -13.53 -3.59
N GLY A 287 -10.88 -12.37 -4.22
CA GLY A 287 -10.53 -12.21 -5.63
C GLY A 287 -9.05 -12.50 -5.88
N LEU A 288 -8.71 -12.88 -7.10
CA LEU A 288 -7.34 -13.26 -7.46
C LEU A 288 -6.37 -12.08 -7.31
N ALA A 289 -6.80 -10.89 -7.73
CA ALA A 289 -6.05 -9.64 -7.56
C ALA A 289 -5.81 -9.31 -6.07
N GLN A 290 -6.81 -9.52 -5.20
CA GLN A 290 -6.66 -9.31 -3.75
C GLN A 290 -5.64 -10.27 -3.14
N LEU A 291 -5.72 -11.56 -3.50
CA LEU A 291 -4.75 -12.56 -3.04
C LEU A 291 -3.32 -12.23 -3.50
N HIS A 292 -3.17 -11.74 -4.73
CA HIS A 292 -1.88 -11.31 -5.24
C HIS A 292 -1.32 -10.11 -4.45
N GLN A 293 -2.15 -9.12 -4.14
CA GLN A 293 -1.76 -7.97 -3.32
C GLN A 293 -1.33 -8.39 -1.91
N LEU A 294 -2.13 -9.24 -1.25
CA LEU A 294 -1.83 -9.78 0.07
C LEU A 294 -0.52 -10.55 0.06
N ARG A 295 -0.32 -11.44 -0.92
CA ARG A 295 0.94 -12.16 -1.10
C ARG A 295 2.13 -11.21 -1.23
N GLY A 296 1.98 -10.11 -1.96
CA GLY A 296 3.00 -9.07 -2.15
C GLY A 296 3.41 -8.33 -0.86
N ARG A 297 2.72 -8.56 0.27
CA ARG A 297 3.03 -7.94 1.56
C ARG A 297 4.20 -8.59 2.30
N VAL A 298 4.63 -9.77 1.89
CA VAL A 298 5.74 -10.51 2.51
C VAL A 298 6.95 -10.64 1.58
N GLY A 299 8.11 -10.98 2.15
CA GLY A 299 9.34 -11.17 1.38
C GLY A 299 9.87 -9.87 0.76
N ARG A 300 9.76 -8.75 1.47
CA ARG A 300 10.29 -7.45 1.03
C ARG A 300 11.71 -7.17 1.52
N GLY A 301 12.16 -7.92 2.53
CA GLY A 301 13.56 -7.92 2.99
C GLY A 301 14.39 -8.98 2.28
N ASP A 302 15.54 -9.29 2.87
CA ASP A 302 16.51 -10.24 2.32
C ASP A 302 16.07 -11.71 2.45
N LYS A 303 15.09 -11.99 3.29
CA LYS A 303 14.57 -13.33 3.54
C LYS A 303 13.44 -13.68 2.56
N GLN A 304 13.32 -14.98 2.27
CA GLN A 304 12.28 -15.49 1.39
C GLN A 304 10.90 -15.38 2.04
N GLY A 305 9.94 -14.83 1.30
CA GLY A 305 8.55 -14.77 1.71
C GLY A 305 7.80 -16.07 1.48
N THR A 306 6.87 -16.41 2.38
CA THR A 306 5.96 -17.56 2.26
C THR A 306 4.52 -17.09 2.38
N CYS A 307 3.66 -17.53 1.46
CA CYS A 307 2.23 -17.29 1.49
C CYS A 307 1.50 -18.63 1.63
N ILE A 308 0.70 -18.78 2.67
CA ILE A 308 -0.10 -20.00 2.93
C ILE A 308 -1.57 -19.66 2.73
N LEU A 309 -2.18 -20.29 1.75
CA LEU A 309 -3.60 -20.17 1.43
C LEU A 309 -4.36 -21.30 2.14
N LEU A 310 -5.15 -20.97 3.15
CA LEU A 310 -6.03 -21.92 3.82
C LEU A 310 -7.38 -21.94 3.12
N PHE A 311 -7.91 -23.13 2.89
CA PHE A 311 -9.20 -23.31 2.23
C PHE A 311 -10.06 -24.36 2.92
N LYS A 312 -11.38 -24.19 2.84
CA LYS A 312 -12.35 -25.21 3.27
C LYS A 312 -12.51 -26.26 2.18
N GLU A 313 -12.84 -27.48 2.58
CA GLU A 313 -13.19 -28.54 1.63
C GLU A 313 -14.42 -28.18 0.79
N GLY A 314 -14.58 -28.81 -0.35
CA GLY A 314 -15.72 -28.52 -1.26
C GLY A 314 -15.54 -27.26 -2.10
N LEU A 315 -14.30 -26.96 -2.52
CA LEU A 315 -14.01 -25.80 -3.38
C LEU A 315 -14.69 -25.93 -4.75
N SER A 316 -15.25 -24.82 -5.25
CA SER A 316 -15.70 -24.71 -6.62
C SER A 316 -14.53 -24.83 -7.62
N LYS A 317 -14.81 -25.22 -8.86
CA LYS A 317 -13.81 -25.31 -9.94
C LYS A 317 -13.05 -23.97 -10.10
N ASN A 318 -13.74 -22.84 -10.01
CA ASN A 318 -13.15 -21.50 -10.11
C ASN A 318 -12.21 -21.20 -8.93
N ALA A 319 -12.57 -21.59 -7.70
CA ALA A 319 -11.70 -21.39 -6.54
C ALA A 319 -10.41 -22.21 -6.65
N ILE A 320 -10.51 -23.45 -7.17
CA ILE A 320 -9.35 -24.31 -7.45
C ILE A 320 -8.46 -23.65 -8.50
N LYS A 321 -9.05 -23.13 -9.61
CA LYS A 321 -8.31 -22.43 -10.68
C LYS A 321 -7.53 -21.26 -10.11
N ARG A 322 -8.17 -20.36 -9.33
CA ARG A 322 -7.52 -19.21 -8.70
C ARG A 322 -6.33 -19.59 -7.80
N ILE A 323 -6.50 -20.58 -6.93
CA ILE A 323 -5.42 -21.08 -6.07
C ILE A 323 -4.25 -21.62 -6.91
N LYS A 324 -4.54 -22.38 -7.98
CA LYS A 324 -3.52 -22.90 -8.90
C LYS A 324 -2.73 -21.78 -9.58
N VAL A 325 -3.41 -20.77 -10.12
CA VAL A 325 -2.79 -19.60 -10.78
C VAL A 325 -1.79 -18.93 -9.83
N LEU A 326 -2.17 -18.67 -8.58
CA LEU A 326 -1.29 -18.04 -7.58
C LEU A 326 -0.09 -18.91 -7.18
N LYS A 327 -0.20 -20.23 -7.26
CA LYS A 327 0.93 -21.14 -6.97
C LYS A 327 1.95 -21.16 -8.11
N VAL A 328 1.49 -21.02 -9.35
CA VAL A 328 2.32 -21.13 -10.55
C VAL A 328 2.96 -19.79 -10.89
N SER A 329 2.23 -18.68 -10.78
CA SER A 329 2.72 -17.37 -11.22
C SER A 329 2.94 -16.39 -10.07
N ASN A 330 4.03 -15.61 -10.18
CA ASN A 330 4.30 -14.43 -9.37
C ASN A 330 4.13 -13.13 -10.17
N ASP A 331 3.69 -13.20 -11.42
CA ASP A 331 3.46 -12.06 -12.30
C ASP A 331 2.08 -11.45 -12.04
N GLY A 332 2.04 -10.20 -11.59
CA GLY A 332 0.79 -9.51 -11.26
C GLY A 332 -0.07 -9.20 -12.49
N PHE A 333 0.54 -8.94 -13.65
CA PHE A 333 -0.20 -8.68 -14.88
C PHE A 333 -0.86 -9.96 -15.42
N PHE A 334 -0.14 -11.08 -15.40
CA PHE A 334 -0.71 -12.37 -15.73
C PHE A 334 -1.89 -12.74 -14.82
N ILE A 335 -1.70 -12.55 -13.50
CA ILE A 335 -2.73 -12.84 -12.49
C ILE A 335 -3.97 -11.96 -12.68
N ALA A 336 -3.79 -10.66 -13.00
CA ALA A 336 -4.91 -9.76 -13.26
C ALA A 336 -5.71 -10.12 -14.52
N ASN A 337 -5.05 -10.64 -15.56
CA ASN A 337 -5.72 -11.10 -16.76
C ASN A 337 -6.50 -12.39 -16.53
N GLU A 338 -6.07 -13.26 -15.60
CA GLU A 338 -6.79 -14.48 -15.22
C GLU A 338 -7.99 -14.24 -14.28
N ASP A 339 -8.13 -13.01 -13.73
CA ASP A 339 -9.24 -12.60 -12.84
C ASP A 339 -10.44 -12.04 -13.64
N LEU A 340 -10.28 -11.79 -14.94
CA LEU A 340 -11.32 -11.39 -15.89
C LEU A 340 -12.10 -12.61 -16.39
#